data_f2c07a4543eeae0d164a66a05f624e14
#
_entry.id   f2c07a4543eeae0d164a66a05f624e14
#
_cell.length_a   1.000
_cell.length_b   1.000
_cell.length_c   1.000
_cell.angle_alpha   90.00
_cell.angle_beta   90.00
_cell.angle_gamma   90.00
#
_symmetry.space_group_name_H-M   'P 1'
#
loop_
_entity.id
_entity.type
_entity.pdbx_description
1 polymer ?
#
loop_
_entity_poly.entity_id
_entity_poly.type
_entity_poly.pdbx_seq_one_letter_code
_entity_poly.pdbx_strand_id
1 'polypeptide(L)'
;LGDKLTAFAPHTTGIPFYKRERDCSMEIIKQMYDIACLYDLTEHLNPTDETYDRLVVQELGYRNLTDTDKEDVLQDTFNAAMNISTKGLLDKDEFQLYLSGITRIRGFIHSESYSLESAIRDASKVAYITASLMTQNKELKHYSSDIAPEFQDASIEQPFNTKLNKLKKTNFEAFYYWFETYRLLQNH
;
A
#
# COMPACT_ATOMS: atom_id res chain seq x y z
N LEU A 1 -12.17 4.94 1.39
CA LEU A 1 -10.90 4.21 1.49
C LEU A 1 -10.99 2.89 0.71
N GLY A 2 -12.03 2.07 0.89
CA GLY A 2 -12.21 0.80 0.18
C GLY A 2 -12.20 0.92 -1.35
N ASP A 3 -12.86 1.93 -1.91
CA ASP A 3 -12.83 2.25 -3.35
C ASP A 3 -11.40 2.52 -3.87
N LYS A 4 -10.61 3.25 -3.11
CA LYS A 4 -9.22 3.56 -3.49
C LYS A 4 -8.32 2.33 -3.44
N LEU A 5 -8.54 1.43 -2.47
CA LEU A 5 -7.80 0.17 -2.38
C LEU A 5 -8.04 -0.72 -3.60
N THR A 6 -9.29 -0.86 -4.06
CA THR A 6 -9.57 -1.61 -5.30
C THR A 6 -8.92 -0.98 -6.53
N ALA A 7 -8.74 0.35 -6.53
CA ALA A 7 -8.11 1.06 -7.63
C ALA A 7 -6.55 1.00 -7.62
N PHE A 8 -5.94 0.66 -6.48
CA PHE A 8 -4.49 0.47 -6.32
C PHE A 8 -4.08 -1.01 -6.39
N ALA A 9 -4.66 -1.78 -7.28
CA ALA A 9 -4.36 -3.18 -7.54
C ALA A 9 -4.10 -3.36 -9.05
N PRO A 10 -2.90 -3.00 -9.55
CA PRO A 10 -2.65 -2.75 -10.97
C PRO A 10 -2.76 -3.98 -11.88
N HIS A 11 -2.64 -5.19 -11.33
CA HIS A 11 -2.73 -6.44 -12.07
C HIS A 11 -4.11 -7.10 -12.00
N THR A 12 -5.01 -6.60 -11.13
CA THR A 12 -6.36 -7.14 -10.94
C THR A 12 -7.44 -6.09 -11.18
N THR A 13 -8.03 -5.54 -10.14
CA THR A 13 -9.14 -4.59 -10.25
C THR A 13 -8.71 -3.14 -10.46
N GLY A 14 -7.45 -2.81 -10.23
CA GLY A 14 -6.96 -1.45 -10.20
C GLY A 14 -6.69 -0.82 -11.57
N ILE A 15 -6.08 0.34 -11.53
CA ILE A 15 -5.63 1.06 -12.71
C ILE A 15 -4.43 0.30 -13.29
N PRO A 16 -4.47 -0.22 -14.53
CA PRO A 16 -3.33 -0.87 -15.13
C PRO A 16 -2.24 0.14 -15.49
N PHE A 17 -0.98 -0.30 -15.55
CA PHE A 17 0.14 0.57 -15.94
C PHE A 17 -0.05 1.21 -17.31
N TYR A 18 -0.68 0.49 -18.21
CA TYR A 18 -0.98 0.98 -19.57
C TYR A 18 -2.46 0.75 -19.90
N LYS A 19 -3.11 1.82 -20.38
CA LYS A 19 -4.46 1.75 -20.93
C LYS A 19 -4.35 2.09 -22.43
N ARG A 20 -4.40 1.08 -23.29
CA ARG A 20 -3.96 1.16 -24.67
C ARG A 20 -2.46 1.56 -24.72
N GLU A 21 -2.11 2.70 -25.31
CA GLU A 21 -0.72 3.22 -25.37
C GLU A 21 -0.43 4.27 -24.28
N ARG A 22 -1.42 4.62 -23.45
CA ARG A 22 -1.27 5.65 -22.43
C ARG A 22 -0.71 5.04 -21.14
N ASP A 23 0.40 5.60 -20.66
CA ASP A 23 0.99 5.31 -19.36
C ASP A 23 0.11 5.90 -18.24
N CYS A 24 -0.35 5.04 -17.33
CA CYS A 24 -1.21 5.36 -16.19
C CYS A 24 -0.48 5.27 -14.84
N SER A 25 0.84 5.21 -14.81
CA SER A 25 1.60 5.06 -13.56
C SER A 25 1.39 6.23 -12.59
N MET A 26 1.16 7.45 -13.07
CA MET A 26 0.82 8.58 -12.22
C MET A 26 -0.54 8.39 -11.52
N GLU A 27 -1.52 7.88 -12.24
CA GLU A 27 -2.85 7.60 -11.71
C GLU A 27 -2.82 6.51 -10.64
N ILE A 28 -1.96 5.50 -10.80
CA ILE A 28 -1.73 4.45 -9.78
C ILE A 28 -1.16 5.10 -8.51
N ILE A 29 -0.10 5.88 -8.63
CA ILE A 29 0.51 6.56 -7.47
C ILE A 29 -0.46 7.54 -6.80
N LYS A 30 -1.34 8.17 -7.59
CA LYS A 30 -2.40 9.01 -7.03
C LYS A 30 -3.36 8.21 -6.14
N GLN A 31 -3.76 6.99 -6.52
CA GLN A 31 -4.60 6.17 -5.64
C GLN A 31 -3.88 5.85 -4.33
N MET A 32 -2.60 5.47 -4.38
CA MET A 32 -1.79 5.21 -3.19
C MET A 32 -1.73 6.43 -2.26
N TYR A 33 -1.46 7.62 -2.80
CA TYR A 33 -1.46 8.86 -2.05
C TYR A 33 -2.82 9.16 -1.40
N ASP A 34 -3.91 9.03 -2.18
CA ASP A 34 -5.28 9.22 -1.67
C ASP A 34 -5.60 8.24 -0.53
N ILE A 35 -5.15 6.96 -0.64
CA ILE A 35 -5.33 5.96 0.43
C ILE A 35 -4.59 6.39 1.69
N ALA A 36 -3.34 6.80 1.58
CA ALA A 36 -2.54 7.21 2.74
C ALA A 36 -3.15 8.43 3.45
N CYS A 37 -3.61 9.43 2.69
CA CYS A 37 -4.30 10.59 3.25
C CYS A 37 -5.61 10.22 3.95
N LEU A 38 -6.41 9.33 3.37
CA LEU A 38 -7.66 8.86 3.97
C LEU A 38 -7.41 8.02 5.22
N TYR A 39 -6.35 7.21 5.20
CA TYR A 39 -5.95 6.41 6.36
C TYR A 39 -5.66 7.29 7.58
N ASP A 40 -4.95 8.40 7.41
CA ASP A 40 -4.61 9.31 8.51
C ASP A 40 -5.85 9.92 9.19
N LEU A 41 -7.01 9.87 8.53
CA LEU A 41 -8.31 10.34 9.03
C LEU A 41 -9.23 9.19 9.47
N THR A 42 -8.80 7.94 9.31
CA THR A 42 -9.63 6.76 9.56
C THR A 42 -9.35 6.20 10.96
N GLU A 43 -10.35 6.13 11.80
CA GLU A 43 -10.23 5.57 13.16
C GLU A 43 -10.57 4.08 13.21
N HIS A 44 -11.50 3.61 12.35
CA HIS A 44 -12.00 2.24 12.31
C HIS A 44 -12.10 1.67 10.91
N LEU A 45 -11.73 0.40 10.73
CA LEU A 45 -11.67 -0.25 9.42
C LEU A 45 -13.03 -0.83 8.94
N ASN A 46 -14.02 -0.98 9.80
CA ASN A 46 -15.30 -1.62 9.45
C ASN A 46 -15.99 -1.03 8.20
N PRO A 47 -16.16 0.31 8.06
CA PRO A 47 -16.77 0.88 6.85
C PRO A 47 -15.94 0.64 5.58
N THR A 48 -14.63 0.51 5.75
CA THR A 48 -13.71 0.23 4.64
C THR A 48 -13.86 -1.19 4.14
N ASP A 49 -13.91 -2.15 5.07
CA ASP A 49 -14.06 -3.58 4.76
C ASP A 49 -15.36 -3.85 4.01
N GLU A 50 -16.49 -3.39 4.54
CA GLU A 50 -17.80 -3.54 3.88
C GLU A 50 -17.84 -2.91 2.48
N THR A 51 -17.21 -1.75 2.32
CA THR A 51 -17.15 -1.05 1.04
C THR A 51 -16.23 -1.80 0.07
N TYR A 52 -15.08 -2.26 0.54
CA TYR A 52 -14.12 -3.02 -0.24
C TYR A 52 -14.72 -4.32 -0.77
N ASP A 53 -15.41 -5.10 0.08
CA ASP A 53 -16.05 -6.37 -0.30
C ASP A 53 -17.04 -6.19 -1.46
N ARG A 54 -17.90 -5.17 -1.39
CA ARG A 54 -18.86 -4.88 -2.46
C ARG A 54 -18.19 -4.44 -3.76
N LEU A 55 -17.19 -3.59 -3.66
CA LEU A 55 -16.52 -3.01 -4.83
C LEU A 55 -15.62 -4.03 -5.54
N VAL A 56 -14.91 -4.89 -4.81
CA VAL A 56 -14.11 -5.95 -5.41
C VAL A 56 -14.97 -6.85 -6.28
N VAL A 57 -16.09 -7.35 -5.77
CA VAL A 57 -17.00 -8.20 -6.54
C VAL A 57 -17.50 -7.49 -7.80
N GLN A 58 -17.84 -6.21 -7.68
CA GLN A 58 -18.30 -5.41 -8.82
C GLN A 58 -17.22 -5.21 -9.88
N GLU A 59 -16.00 -4.85 -9.46
CA GLU A 59 -14.85 -4.61 -10.36
C GLU A 59 -14.38 -5.89 -11.05
N LEU A 60 -14.31 -7.01 -10.32
CA LEU A 60 -14.01 -8.32 -10.90
C LEU A 60 -15.05 -8.70 -11.98
N GLY A 61 -16.33 -8.47 -11.70
CA GLY A 61 -17.40 -8.68 -12.68
C GLY A 61 -17.28 -7.80 -13.93
N TYR A 62 -16.97 -6.51 -13.78
CA TYR A 62 -16.77 -5.60 -14.93
C TYR A 62 -15.57 -5.98 -15.81
N ARG A 63 -14.57 -6.60 -15.24
CA ARG A 63 -13.34 -7.02 -15.95
C ARG A 63 -13.41 -8.45 -16.47
N ASN A 64 -14.48 -9.18 -16.17
CA ASN A 64 -14.63 -10.62 -16.46
C ASN A 64 -13.49 -11.47 -15.86
N LEU A 65 -13.00 -11.11 -14.67
CA LEU A 65 -11.98 -11.85 -13.93
C LEU A 65 -12.65 -12.93 -13.06
N THR A 66 -13.06 -14.04 -13.69
CA THR A 66 -13.81 -15.12 -13.03
C THR A 66 -12.96 -16.01 -12.12
N ASP A 67 -11.65 -16.04 -12.35
CA ASP A 67 -10.69 -16.89 -11.63
C ASP A 67 -9.89 -16.10 -10.59
N THR A 68 -10.33 -14.87 -10.28
CA THR A 68 -9.69 -13.95 -9.33
C THR A 68 -10.66 -13.67 -8.20
N ASP A 69 -10.20 -13.75 -6.96
CA ASP A 69 -11.01 -13.47 -5.78
C ASP A 69 -10.54 -12.21 -5.02
N LYS A 70 -11.13 -11.96 -3.86
CA LYS A 70 -10.81 -10.82 -2.98
C LYS A 70 -9.36 -10.92 -2.48
N GLU A 71 -8.92 -12.10 -2.13
CA GLU A 71 -7.59 -12.39 -1.60
C GLU A 71 -6.52 -12.08 -2.65
N ASP A 72 -6.76 -12.42 -3.90
CA ASP A 72 -5.86 -12.09 -5.01
C ASP A 72 -5.72 -10.57 -5.21
N VAL A 73 -6.83 -9.82 -5.08
CA VAL A 73 -6.82 -8.36 -5.19
C VAL A 73 -6.06 -7.73 -4.02
N LEU A 74 -6.26 -8.22 -2.80
CA LEU A 74 -5.49 -7.80 -1.63
C LEU A 74 -4.00 -8.10 -1.80
N GLN A 75 -3.67 -9.29 -2.32
CA GLN A 75 -2.27 -9.67 -2.56
C GLN A 75 -1.62 -8.80 -3.63
N ASP A 76 -2.33 -8.43 -4.69
CA ASP A 76 -1.86 -7.50 -5.72
C ASP A 76 -1.54 -6.11 -5.11
N THR A 77 -2.48 -5.56 -4.34
CA THR A 77 -2.28 -4.31 -3.58
C THR A 77 -1.07 -4.39 -2.66
N PHE A 78 -0.93 -5.48 -1.92
CA PHE A 78 0.19 -5.72 -1.01
C PHE A 78 1.53 -5.80 -1.75
N ASN A 79 1.57 -6.53 -2.87
CA ASN A 79 2.77 -6.67 -3.69
C ASN A 79 3.20 -5.33 -4.30
N ALA A 80 2.26 -4.51 -4.77
CA ALA A 80 2.54 -3.17 -5.27
C ALA A 80 3.19 -2.30 -4.18
N ALA A 81 2.63 -2.29 -2.98
CA ALA A 81 3.19 -1.57 -1.82
C ALA A 81 4.58 -2.08 -1.42
N MET A 82 4.78 -3.42 -1.41
CA MET A 82 6.07 -4.05 -1.12
C MET A 82 7.11 -3.68 -2.17
N ASN A 83 6.75 -3.70 -3.45
CA ASN A 83 7.67 -3.40 -4.55
C ASN A 83 8.17 -1.95 -4.47
N ILE A 84 7.29 -0.99 -4.18
CA ILE A 84 7.65 0.42 -3.94
C ILE A 84 8.57 0.55 -2.74
N SER A 85 8.21 -0.05 -1.60
CA SER A 85 8.95 0.08 -0.33
C SER A 85 10.33 -0.57 -0.37
N THR A 86 10.49 -1.61 -1.17
CA THR A 86 11.77 -2.33 -1.35
C THR A 86 12.58 -1.87 -2.56
N LYS A 87 12.10 -0.84 -3.25
CA LYS A 87 12.76 -0.24 -4.42
C LYS A 87 13.01 -1.27 -5.53
N GLY A 88 11.97 -2.04 -5.87
CA GLY A 88 12.00 -2.97 -6.99
C GLY A 88 12.57 -4.35 -6.67
N LEU A 89 12.44 -4.83 -5.42
CA LEU A 89 12.90 -6.17 -5.07
C LEU A 89 12.04 -7.27 -5.73
N LEU A 90 10.75 -7.05 -5.84
CA LEU A 90 9.83 -8.00 -6.46
C LEU A 90 9.91 -7.93 -7.98
N ASP A 91 9.86 -6.72 -8.53
CA ASP A 91 9.96 -6.46 -9.96
C ASP A 91 10.61 -5.09 -10.19
N LYS A 92 11.78 -5.09 -10.84
CA LYS A 92 12.56 -3.87 -11.10
C LYS A 92 11.95 -3.01 -12.19
N ASP A 93 11.38 -3.63 -13.21
CA ASP A 93 10.82 -2.91 -14.36
C ASP A 93 9.52 -2.24 -13.96
N GLU A 94 8.68 -2.94 -13.20
CA GLU A 94 7.48 -2.36 -12.59
C GLU A 94 7.81 -1.22 -11.64
N PHE A 95 8.88 -1.36 -10.84
CA PHE A 95 9.34 -0.27 -9.97
C PHE A 95 9.71 1.00 -10.75
N GLN A 96 10.29 0.87 -11.96
CA GLN A 96 10.56 2.05 -12.80
C GLN A 96 9.28 2.76 -13.24
N LEU A 97 8.20 2.02 -13.46
CA LEU A 97 6.89 2.61 -13.74
C LEU A 97 6.34 3.38 -12.54
N TYR A 98 6.40 2.80 -11.34
CA TYR A 98 6.04 3.51 -10.11
C TYR A 98 6.90 4.77 -9.91
N LEU A 99 8.20 4.69 -10.14
CA LEU A 99 9.11 5.83 -10.02
C LEU A 99 8.77 6.96 -11.01
N SER A 100 8.39 6.60 -12.24
CA SER A 100 7.85 7.54 -13.23
C SER A 100 6.59 8.22 -12.71
N GLY A 101 5.63 7.45 -12.17
CA GLY A 101 4.40 7.95 -11.56
C GLY A 101 4.67 8.92 -10.40
N ILE A 102 5.58 8.54 -9.48
CA ILE A 102 6.00 9.38 -8.34
C ILE A 102 6.60 10.71 -8.82
N THR A 103 7.38 10.67 -9.89
CA THR A 103 7.98 11.90 -10.45
C THR A 103 6.92 12.82 -11.04
N ARG A 104 5.94 12.27 -11.75
CA ARG A 104 4.88 13.05 -12.42
C ARG A 104 3.84 13.63 -11.46
N ILE A 105 3.51 12.93 -10.37
CA ILE A 105 2.48 13.39 -9.42
C ILE A 105 2.91 14.64 -8.65
N ARG A 106 4.21 14.93 -8.57
CA ARG A 106 4.74 16.13 -7.87
C ARG A 106 4.09 17.44 -8.32
N GLY A 107 3.68 17.54 -9.58
CA GLY A 107 3.00 18.71 -10.11
C GLY A 107 1.56 18.90 -9.60
N PHE A 108 0.99 17.90 -8.93
CA PHE A 108 -0.40 17.88 -8.46
C PHE A 108 -0.52 17.92 -6.93
N ILE A 109 0.56 17.56 -6.22
CA ILE A 109 0.60 17.62 -4.75
C ILE A 109 1.22 18.96 -4.35
N HIS A 110 0.41 19.83 -3.75
CA HIS A 110 0.83 21.17 -3.33
C HIS A 110 1.11 21.27 -1.82
N SER A 111 0.70 20.28 -1.05
CA SER A 111 0.83 20.26 0.41
C SER A 111 2.25 19.95 0.90
N GLU A 112 3.01 19.16 0.11
CA GLU A 112 4.38 18.77 0.42
C GLU A 112 5.19 18.51 -0.87
N SER A 113 6.52 18.50 -0.74
CA SER A 113 7.41 18.03 -1.82
C SER A 113 7.36 16.51 -1.89
N TYR A 114 6.46 15.96 -2.67
CA TYR A 114 6.32 14.51 -2.80
C TYR A 114 7.56 13.85 -3.40
N SER A 115 8.09 12.86 -2.71
CA SER A 115 9.36 12.20 -3.03
C SER A 115 9.22 10.67 -3.02
N LEU A 116 10.26 9.95 -3.40
CA LEU A 116 10.28 8.50 -3.22
C LEU A 116 10.13 8.10 -1.75
N GLU A 117 10.72 8.85 -0.83
CA GLU A 117 10.58 8.56 0.61
C GLU A 117 9.14 8.83 1.10
N SER A 118 8.44 9.86 0.56
CA SER A 118 7.00 10.06 0.81
C SER A 118 6.20 8.88 0.27
N ALA A 119 6.50 8.42 -0.95
CA ALA A 119 5.82 7.28 -1.57
C ALA A 119 6.04 5.96 -0.80
N ILE A 120 7.24 5.75 -0.24
CA ILE A 120 7.55 4.59 0.61
C ILE A 120 6.74 4.64 1.92
N ARG A 121 6.60 5.82 2.53
CA ARG A 121 5.73 6.02 3.69
C ARG A 121 4.28 5.68 3.36
N ASP A 122 3.75 6.22 2.27
CA ASP A 122 2.37 5.99 1.85
C ASP A 122 2.13 4.52 1.50
N ALA A 123 3.06 3.88 0.78
CA ALA A 123 3.02 2.45 0.47
C ALA A 123 2.99 1.58 1.74
N SER A 124 3.74 1.95 2.80
CA SER A 124 3.73 1.23 4.07
C SER A 124 2.36 1.30 4.78
N LYS A 125 1.67 2.44 4.71
CA LYS A 125 0.29 2.59 5.21
C LYS A 125 -0.67 1.69 4.42
N VAL A 126 -0.55 1.67 3.09
CA VAL A 126 -1.34 0.79 2.23
C VAL A 126 -1.12 -0.68 2.59
N ALA A 127 0.13 -1.11 2.77
CA ALA A 127 0.45 -2.47 3.17
C ALA A 127 -0.18 -2.84 4.53
N TYR A 128 -0.13 -1.93 5.51
CA TYR A 128 -0.73 -2.14 6.82
C TYR A 128 -2.26 -2.27 6.75
N ILE A 129 -2.94 -1.41 6.00
CA ILE A 129 -4.40 -1.51 5.78
C ILE A 129 -4.73 -2.85 5.10
N THR A 130 -3.98 -3.21 4.07
CA THR A 130 -4.20 -4.44 3.31
C THR A 130 -4.03 -5.67 4.19
N ALA A 131 -2.96 -5.73 4.99
CA ALA A 131 -2.75 -6.80 5.97
C ALA A 131 -3.85 -6.84 7.04
N SER A 132 -4.34 -5.67 7.47
CA SER A 132 -5.46 -5.60 8.40
C SER A 132 -6.75 -6.20 7.82
N LEU A 133 -7.03 -5.97 6.52
CA LEU A 133 -8.16 -6.61 5.83
C LEU A 133 -7.95 -8.12 5.67
N MET A 134 -6.75 -8.57 5.28
CA MET A 134 -6.41 -9.99 5.15
C MET A 134 -6.59 -10.76 6.47
N THR A 135 -6.19 -10.15 7.59
CA THR A 135 -6.23 -10.76 8.93
C THR A 135 -7.52 -10.43 9.70
N GLN A 136 -8.46 -9.74 9.08
CA GLN A 136 -9.71 -9.28 9.70
C GLN A 136 -9.48 -8.42 10.96
N ASN A 137 -8.31 -7.78 11.07
CA ASN A 137 -8.02 -6.86 12.15
C ASN A 137 -8.79 -5.55 11.96
N LYS A 138 -9.59 -5.16 12.93
CA LYS A 138 -10.45 -3.96 12.86
C LYS A 138 -9.85 -2.74 13.55
N GLU A 139 -8.83 -2.94 14.37
CA GLU A 139 -8.14 -1.86 15.08
C GLU A 139 -7.01 -1.30 14.26
N LEU A 140 -7.06 0.00 13.99
CA LEU A 140 -5.99 0.72 13.30
C LEU A 140 -5.04 1.36 14.31
N LYS A 141 -3.76 1.30 13.99
CA LYS A 141 -2.70 1.96 14.75
C LYS A 141 -2.11 3.07 13.93
N HIS A 142 -2.00 4.25 14.50
CA HIS A 142 -1.37 5.39 13.86
C HIS A 142 0.01 5.65 14.45
N TYR A 143 0.96 5.99 13.57
CA TYR A 143 2.29 6.39 14.00
C TYR A 143 2.25 7.74 14.71
N SER A 144 2.98 7.83 15.80
CA SER A 144 3.33 9.08 16.48
C SER A 144 4.81 9.06 16.82
N SER A 145 5.48 10.20 16.76
CA SER A 145 6.89 10.31 17.13
C SER A 145 7.18 9.83 18.55
N ASP A 146 6.20 9.91 19.44
CA ASP A 146 6.34 9.55 20.85
C ASP A 146 6.51 8.04 21.09
N ILE A 147 6.00 7.23 20.15
CA ILE A 147 6.14 5.76 20.22
C ILE A 147 7.44 5.25 19.60
N ALA A 148 8.20 6.09 18.90
CA ALA A 148 9.44 5.68 18.23
C ALA A 148 10.45 5.00 19.16
N PRO A 149 10.65 5.42 20.43
CA PRO A 149 11.59 4.75 21.34
C PRO A 149 11.23 3.26 21.59
N GLU A 150 9.95 2.91 21.62
CA GLU A 150 9.49 1.54 21.86
C GLU A 150 9.87 0.56 20.72
N PHE A 151 10.13 1.10 19.53
CA PHE A 151 10.45 0.33 18.33
C PHE A 151 11.94 0.32 17.98
N GLN A 152 12.81 0.87 18.85
CA GLN A 152 14.25 0.93 18.55
C GLN A 152 14.87 -0.47 18.37
N ASP A 153 14.47 -1.44 19.20
CA ASP A 153 14.96 -2.81 19.15
C ASP A 153 14.07 -3.73 18.29
N ALA A 154 12.94 -3.22 17.78
CA ALA A 154 12.04 -3.99 16.92
C ALA A 154 12.75 -4.42 15.62
N SER A 155 12.52 -5.63 15.16
CA SER A 155 13.11 -6.18 13.92
C SER A 155 12.11 -7.03 13.17
N ILE A 156 12.08 -6.85 11.87
CA ILE A 156 11.34 -7.73 10.96
C ILE A 156 12.23 -8.93 10.67
N GLU A 157 11.71 -10.14 10.90
CA GLU A 157 12.45 -11.40 10.80
C GLU A 157 12.00 -12.23 9.59
N GLN A 158 12.83 -13.23 9.22
CA GLN A 158 12.45 -14.23 8.22
C GLN A 158 11.22 -15.04 8.72
N PRO A 159 10.32 -15.49 7.81
CA PRO A 159 10.44 -15.43 6.34
C PRO A 159 10.03 -14.08 5.71
N PHE A 160 9.66 -13.09 6.50
CA PHE A 160 9.30 -11.77 5.98
C PHE A 160 10.53 -11.01 5.44
N ASN A 161 10.32 -9.94 4.69
CA ASN A 161 11.41 -9.24 4.00
C ASN A 161 12.24 -8.37 4.95
N THR A 162 13.37 -8.90 5.40
CA THR A 162 14.28 -8.20 6.34
C THR A 162 14.94 -6.94 5.75
N LYS A 163 14.87 -6.70 4.42
CA LYS A 163 15.36 -5.44 3.84
C LYS A 163 14.59 -4.23 4.32
N LEU A 164 13.33 -4.40 4.75
CA LEU A 164 12.51 -3.35 5.34
C LEU A 164 13.09 -2.79 6.64
N ASN A 165 13.94 -3.55 7.35
CA ASN A 165 14.66 -3.06 8.53
C ASN A 165 15.55 -1.84 8.23
N LYS A 166 15.98 -1.64 6.98
CA LYS A 166 16.75 -0.45 6.58
C LYS A 166 15.94 0.85 6.72
N LEU A 167 14.62 0.77 6.61
CA LEU A 167 13.71 1.91 6.76
C LEU A 167 13.79 2.51 8.16
N LYS A 168 14.17 1.73 9.18
CA LYS A 168 14.39 2.21 10.54
C LYS A 168 15.32 3.43 10.63
N LYS A 169 16.30 3.52 9.71
CA LYS A 169 17.26 4.62 9.66
C LYS A 169 16.90 5.74 8.69
N THR A 170 16.09 5.45 7.68
CA THR A 170 15.83 6.38 6.58
C THR A 170 14.41 6.92 6.57
N ASN A 171 13.44 6.15 7.08
CA ASN A 171 12.01 6.47 7.09
C ASN A 171 11.32 5.68 8.20
N PHE A 172 11.43 6.18 9.44
CA PHE A 172 10.99 5.43 10.61
C PHE A 172 9.49 5.18 10.65
N GLU A 173 8.67 6.12 10.17
CA GLU A 173 7.22 5.94 10.04
C GLU A 173 6.89 4.77 9.11
N ALA A 174 7.57 4.67 7.95
CA ALA A 174 7.41 3.53 7.05
C ALA A 174 7.87 2.21 7.69
N PHE A 175 8.96 2.22 8.47
CA PHE A 175 9.38 1.05 9.23
C PHE A 175 8.30 0.61 10.23
N TYR A 176 7.72 1.55 10.96
CA TYR A 176 6.65 1.27 11.93
C TYR A 176 5.48 0.52 11.28
N TYR A 177 4.94 1.03 10.17
CA TYR A 177 3.81 0.38 9.50
C TYR A 177 4.19 -0.99 8.92
N TRP A 178 5.40 -1.16 8.40
CA TRP A 178 5.89 -2.47 7.95
C TRP A 178 6.09 -3.45 9.10
N PHE A 179 6.52 -2.97 10.26
CA PHE A 179 6.65 -3.82 11.45
C PHE A 179 5.28 -4.25 11.99
N GLU A 180 4.31 -3.34 12.05
CA GLU A 180 2.93 -3.70 12.43
C GLU A 180 2.29 -4.66 11.40
N THR A 181 2.54 -4.45 10.10
CA THR A 181 2.16 -5.39 9.04
C THR A 181 2.74 -6.79 9.27
N TYR A 182 4.03 -6.87 9.56
CA TYR A 182 4.71 -8.11 9.89
C TYR A 182 4.07 -8.80 11.10
N ARG A 183 3.76 -8.07 12.17
CA ARG A 183 3.10 -8.63 13.35
C ARG A 183 1.72 -9.19 13.07
N LEU A 184 0.93 -8.51 12.24
CA LEU A 184 -0.40 -9.02 11.85
C LEU A 184 -0.30 -10.34 11.10
N LEU A 185 0.58 -10.41 10.10
CA LEU A 185 0.72 -11.60 9.25
C LEU A 185 1.42 -12.78 9.93
N GLN A 186 2.17 -12.55 11.02
CA GLN A 186 2.78 -13.63 11.82
C GLN A 186 1.78 -14.28 12.79
N ASN A 187 0.74 -13.56 13.19
CA ASN A 187 -0.25 -14.03 14.15
C ASN A 187 -1.50 -14.62 13.50
N HIS A 188 -1.53 -14.68 12.18
CA HIS A 188 -2.62 -15.23 11.37
C HIS A 188 -2.21 -16.56 10.73
#